data_cb7a1e8989522d5b56db9a4c6d9cc9f4
#
_entry.id   cb7a1e8989522d5b56db9a4c6d9cc9f4
#
_cell.length_a   1.000
_cell.length_b   1.000
_cell.length_c   1.000
_cell.angle_alpha   90.00
_cell.angle_beta   90.00
_cell.angle_gamma   90.00
#
_symmetry.space_group_name_H-M   'P 1'
#
loop_
_entity.id
_entity.type
_entity.pdbx_description
1 polymer ?
#
loop_
_entity_poly.entity_id
_entity_poly.type
_entity_poly.pdbx_seq_one_letter_code
_entity_poly.pdbx_strand_id
1 'polypeptide(L)'
;MRKQRIKGAIAAAVALSFIAAACGSDGNSSSATTPAAATDAAVTDTAAPVATDAPAGTAAPAATTAGAAAGECGTPTPVKLQLQWVTQAQFAGYFAAIDQGFYKAQCLDVTILEGAVDIVPQTVLANGDADFALAWVPKALASREAGADIVDIAQVFQRSGTLQVSFKDKNITSSKDFAGKKVGNWGFGNEWEVFAAMTKSGIDPASVENVAQQFDMVGLLEGDIDAAEAMTYNEYAQVLEAINPATGTLYMPDDFNVISYEDEGVGMLQDAIWADGTRLSDPAYNDTAVKFVAASLQGWAYCRDNADACAQLVTDKNSILGLTHQKWQMNEINKLIWPAGGGVGSIDKAAWDRTATLSQQTKNLEGGTVLTKAPDADAFTNDIVTDAHTLLKTLGVDINGTDFKPATVTLTEGGA
;
A
#
# COMPACT_ATOMS: atom_id res chain seq x y z
N MET A 1 38.31 -55.01 18.98
CA MET A 1 38.51 -55.30 17.52
C MET A 1 37.93 -54.11 16.77
N ARG A 2 38.72 -53.17 16.42
CA ARG A 2 39.49 -52.84 15.22
C ARG A 2 38.68 -53.09 13.89
N LYS A 3 38.27 -51.98 13.22
CA LYS A 3 38.65 -51.52 11.88
C LYS A 3 37.65 -50.43 11.42
N GLN A 4 38.08 -49.24 11.22
CA GLN A 4 38.69 -48.50 10.11
C GLN A 4 37.68 -48.01 9.06
N ARG A 5 37.52 -46.70 9.03
CA ARG A 5 37.60 -45.61 8.03
C ARG A 5 37.38 -46.02 6.57
N ILE A 6 36.54 -45.22 5.87
CA ILE A 6 36.92 -44.61 4.59
C ILE A 6 36.21 -43.29 4.43
N LYS A 7 36.97 -42.25 4.08
CA LYS A 7 36.54 -40.90 3.64
C LYS A 7 36.31 -40.95 2.15
N GLY A 8 35.31 -40.24 1.65
CA GLY A 8 35.16 -39.98 0.21
C GLY A 8 34.61 -38.58 0.02
N ALA A 9 35.49 -37.61 -0.23
CA ALA A 9 35.16 -36.30 -0.73
C ALA A 9 35.00 -36.37 -2.25
N ILE A 10 33.92 -35.86 -2.79
CA ILE A 10 33.78 -35.60 -4.22
C ILE A 10 33.49 -34.10 -4.37
N ALA A 11 34.50 -33.38 -4.86
CA ALA A 11 34.38 -32.04 -5.37
C ALA A 11 33.95 -32.13 -6.84
N ALA A 12 32.86 -31.50 -7.22
CA ALA A 12 32.48 -31.30 -8.63
C ALA A 12 32.59 -29.80 -8.93
N ALA A 13 33.62 -29.49 -9.73
CA ALA A 13 33.77 -28.18 -10.37
C ALA A 13 32.88 -28.14 -11.61
N VAL A 14 32.06 -27.09 -11.74
CA VAL A 14 31.35 -26.80 -13.00
C VAL A 14 32.04 -25.59 -13.64
N ALA A 15 32.59 -25.86 -14.81
CA ALA A 15 33.28 -24.88 -15.64
C ALA A 15 32.28 -24.03 -16.44
N LEU A 16 32.47 -22.72 -16.42
CA LEU A 16 31.83 -21.75 -17.30
C LEU A 16 32.41 -21.95 -18.74
N SER A 17 31.51 -22.09 -19.70
CA SER A 17 31.86 -21.96 -21.11
C SER A 17 31.22 -20.69 -21.68
N PHE A 18 32.03 -19.69 -21.97
CA PHE A 18 31.69 -18.54 -22.82
C PHE A 18 31.76 -18.99 -24.29
N ILE A 19 30.70 -18.71 -25.05
CA ILE A 19 30.79 -18.71 -26.52
C ILE A 19 30.44 -17.29 -26.99
N ALA A 20 31.46 -16.62 -27.48
CA ALA A 20 31.34 -15.43 -28.31
C ALA A 20 31.23 -15.88 -29.78
N ALA A 21 30.27 -15.35 -30.50
CA ALA A 21 30.28 -15.40 -31.96
C ALA A 21 29.98 -14.02 -32.52
N ALA A 22 30.91 -13.54 -33.33
CA ALA A 22 30.95 -12.23 -33.96
C ALA A 22 30.41 -12.28 -35.40
N CYS A 23 29.85 -11.14 -35.79
CA CYS A 23 29.86 -10.51 -37.13
C CYS A 23 29.47 -11.31 -38.40
N GLY A 24 28.53 -10.73 -39.13
CA GLY A 24 28.32 -10.91 -40.57
C GLY A 24 27.34 -9.87 -41.11
N SER A 25 27.86 -8.80 -41.75
CA SER A 25 27.11 -7.77 -42.48
C SER A 25 26.72 -8.31 -43.88
N ASP A 26 25.66 -7.68 -44.42
CA ASP A 26 25.39 -7.21 -45.80
C ASP A 26 23.87 -7.09 -45.95
N GLY A 27 23.24 -6.00 -46.25
CA GLY A 27 23.43 -5.04 -47.34
C GLY A 27 22.30 -5.19 -48.35
N ASN A 28 21.36 -4.26 -48.37
CA ASN A 28 20.87 -3.54 -49.55
C ASN A 28 19.55 -2.76 -49.30
N SER A 29 19.60 -1.46 -49.34
CA SER A 29 19.09 -0.44 -50.26
C SER A 29 17.59 -0.27 -50.51
N SER A 30 17.21 1.00 -50.27
CA SER A 30 16.27 1.91 -50.98
C SER A 30 14.78 1.66 -50.71
N SER A 31 13.97 2.72 -50.40
CA SER A 31 13.91 4.02 -51.03
C SER A 31 13.22 5.04 -50.12
N ALA A 32 13.74 6.23 -50.12
CA ALA A 32 13.14 7.46 -49.58
C ALA A 32 12.01 7.96 -50.48
N THR A 33 10.96 8.49 -49.87
CA THR A 33 10.11 9.50 -50.53
C THR A 33 9.82 10.61 -49.52
N THR A 34 10.31 11.79 -49.83
CA THR A 34 10.17 13.04 -49.12
C THR A 34 8.95 13.81 -49.67
N PRO A 35 8.43 14.83 -48.99
CA PRO A 35 7.03 15.27 -49.04
C PRO A 35 6.76 16.36 -50.06
N ALA A 36 5.49 16.53 -50.43
CA ALA A 36 5.02 17.65 -51.24
C ALA A 36 4.45 18.76 -50.37
N ALA A 37 4.71 19.97 -50.81
CA ALA A 37 4.52 21.26 -50.17
C ALA A 37 3.05 21.70 -50.03
N ALA A 38 2.91 22.67 -49.12
CA ALA A 38 1.73 23.45 -48.80
C ALA A 38 1.14 24.24 -49.99
N THR A 39 -0.19 24.38 -49.98
CA THR A 39 -0.85 25.50 -50.67
C THR A 39 -1.76 26.25 -49.70
N ASP A 40 -1.50 27.55 -49.57
CA ASP A 40 -2.33 28.57 -48.93
C ASP A 40 -3.76 28.60 -49.48
N ALA A 41 -4.74 28.75 -48.59
CA ALA A 41 -6.03 29.28 -48.97
C ALA A 41 -6.62 30.17 -47.88
N ALA A 42 -7.04 31.31 -48.33
CA ALA A 42 -7.38 32.55 -47.69
C ALA A 42 -8.40 32.49 -46.54
N VAL A 43 -8.20 33.40 -45.62
CA VAL A 43 -9.05 33.90 -44.54
C VAL A 43 -10.34 34.51 -45.10
N THR A 44 -11.51 34.07 -44.60
CA THR A 44 -12.74 34.87 -44.62
C THR A 44 -13.22 35.09 -43.20
N ASP A 45 -13.21 36.36 -42.85
CA ASP A 45 -13.71 36.96 -41.61
C ASP A 45 -15.22 36.72 -41.49
N THR A 46 -15.66 36.13 -40.38
CA THR A 46 -17.10 36.09 -40.02
C THR A 46 -17.23 36.40 -38.53
N ALA A 47 -17.96 37.49 -38.27
CA ALA A 47 -18.19 38.11 -36.99
C ALA A 47 -18.67 37.15 -35.87
N ALA A 48 -18.16 37.40 -34.66
CA ALA A 48 -18.55 36.76 -33.42
C ALA A 48 -19.98 37.14 -33.00
N PRO A 49 -20.79 36.21 -32.49
CA PRO A 49 -22.02 36.55 -31.78
C PRO A 49 -21.71 36.99 -30.31
N VAL A 50 -22.47 37.99 -29.91
CA VAL A 50 -22.49 38.65 -28.61
C VAL A 50 -22.74 37.64 -27.49
N ALA A 51 -21.89 37.69 -26.44
CA ALA A 51 -22.05 36.95 -25.20
C ALA A 51 -23.30 37.42 -24.43
N THR A 52 -24.17 36.48 -24.12
CA THR A 52 -25.24 36.68 -23.12
C THR A 52 -24.69 36.32 -21.74
N ASP A 53 -24.91 37.21 -20.77
CA ASP A 53 -24.55 37.08 -19.37
C ASP A 53 -25.00 35.75 -18.76
N ALA A 54 -24.07 34.97 -18.20
CA ALA A 54 -24.34 33.85 -17.33
C ALA A 54 -24.53 34.37 -15.89
N PRO A 55 -25.49 33.81 -15.11
CA PRO A 55 -25.69 34.23 -13.74
C PRO A 55 -24.49 33.88 -12.85
N ALA A 56 -24.15 34.83 -11.97
CA ALA A 56 -23.06 34.70 -11.02
C ALA A 56 -23.19 33.42 -10.16
N GLY A 57 -22.25 32.51 -10.33
CA GLY A 57 -22.08 31.34 -9.47
C GLY A 57 -21.77 31.82 -8.06
N THR A 58 -22.52 31.29 -7.10
CA THR A 58 -22.24 31.41 -5.66
C THR A 58 -20.83 30.89 -5.38
N ALA A 59 -19.98 31.78 -4.89
CA ALA A 59 -18.63 31.42 -4.44
C ALA A 59 -18.73 30.35 -3.35
N ALA A 60 -18.02 29.24 -3.55
CA ALA A 60 -17.77 28.26 -2.51
C ALA A 60 -17.09 28.94 -1.30
N PRO A 61 -17.42 28.55 -0.07
CA PRO A 61 -16.75 29.10 1.10
C PRO A 61 -15.27 28.81 1.01
N ALA A 62 -14.44 29.85 1.09
CA ALA A 62 -13.02 29.73 1.17
C ALA A 62 -12.67 28.85 2.38
N ALA A 63 -12.00 27.74 2.13
CA ALA A 63 -11.39 26.95 3.18
C ALA A 63 -10.44 27.87 3.96
N THR A 64 -10.78 28.12 5.22
CA THR A 64 -9.89 28.80 6.15
C THR A 64 -8.70 27.87 6.39
N THR A 65 -7.64 28.08 5.63
CA THR A 65 -6.32 27.56 5.95
C THR A 65 -5.88 28.22 7.25
N ALA A 66 -6.14 27.55 8.38
CA ALA A 66 -5.41 27.84 9.60
C ALA A 66 -3.98 27.31 9.40
N GLY A 67 -3.20 28.01 8.58
CA GLY A 67 -1.76 27.89 8.58
C GLY A 67 -1.28 28.39 9.93
N ALA A 68 -0.87 27.48 10.83
CA ALA A 68 -0.04 27.87 11.95
C ALA A 68 1.14 28.65 11.37
N ALA A 69 1.37 29.85 11.88
CA ALA A 69 2.53 30.64 11.50
C ALA A 69 3.77 29.77 11.73
N ALA A 70 4.41 29.35 10.65
CA ALA A 70 5.68 28.67 10.71
C ALA A 70 6.63 29.63 11.43
N GLY A 71 7.08 29.26 12.64
CA GLY A 71 8.23 29.91 13.24
C GLY A 71 9.34 29.87 12.18
N GLU A 72 10.18 30.90 12.11
CA GLU A 72 11.27 30.94 11.16
C GLU A 72 12.14 29.69 11.36
N CYS A 73 11.89 28.69 10.54
CA CYS A 73 12.74 27.50 10.47
C CYS A 73 14.10 27.97 9.94
N GLY A 74 15.18 27.62 10.62
CA GLY A 74 16.51 27.63 10.02
C GLY A 74 16.55 26.72 8.76
N THR A 75 17.59 25.95 8.59
CA THR A 75 17.63 24.92 7.55
C THR A 75 16.72 23.74 7.95
N PRO A 76 15.71 23.36 7.15
CA PRO A 76 14.89 22.21 7.43
C PRO A 76 15.72 20.92 7.53
N THR A 77 15.32 20.03 8.43
CA THR A 77 15.96 18.72 8.57
C THR A 77 15.53 17.83 7.41
N PRO A 78 16.47 17.31 6.60
CA PRO A 78 16.14 16.35 5.55
C PRO A 78 15.68 15.03 6.16
N VAL A 79 14.61 14.46 5.62
CA VAL A 79 14.02 13.18 6.06
C VAL A 79 13.64 12.36 4.84
N LYS A 80 13.97 11.07 4.84
CA LYS A 80 13.57 10.12 3.80
C LYS A 80 12.54 9.14 4.35
N LEU A 81 11.42 9.02 3.65
CA LEU A 81 10.40 8.00 3.89
C LEU A 81 10.42 6.96 2.77
N GLN A 82 10.68 5.69 3.09
CA GLN A 82 10.57 4.59 2.15
C GLN A 82 9.13 4.04 2.15
N LEU A 83 8.44 4.09 1.01
CA LEU A 83 7.16 3.42 0.81
C LEU A 83 7.37 1.91 0.65
N GLN A 84 6.33 1.13 0.95
CA GLN A 84 6.36 -0.32 0.72
C GLN A 84 5.88 -0.74 -0.66
N TRP A 85 5.27 0.18 -1.43
CA TRP A 85 4.73 -0.08 -2.76
C TRP A 85 4.86 1.16 -3.65
N VAL A 86 4.44 1.03 -4.90
CA VAL A 86 4.42 2.13 -5.87
C VAL A 86 3.45 3.23 -5.45
N THR A 87 3.65 4.43 -6.00
CA THR A 87 2.81 5.60 -5.72
C THR A 87 1.35 5.34 -6.09
N GLN A 88 0.47 5.42 -5.10
CA GLN A 88 -0.98 5.30 -5.22
C GLN A 88 -1.66 5.91 -3.99
N ALA A 89 -3.01 6.01 -3.95
CA ALA A 89 -3.73 6.64 -2.84
C ALA A 89 -3.53 5.94 -1.48
N GLN A 90 -3.00 4.72 -1.46
CA GLN A 90 -2.52 4.04 -0.24
C GLN A 90 -1.55 4.91 0.58
N PHE A 91 -0.86 5.83 -0.07
CA PHE A 91 0.13 6.72 0.57
C PHE A 91 -0.27 8.19 0.53
N ALA A 92 -1.51 8.49 0.17
CA ALA A 92 -1.99 9.86 -0.08
C ALA A 92 -1.74 10.82 1.09
N GLY A 93 -1.86 10.36 2.33
CA GLY A 93 -1.64 11.20 3.52
C GLY A 93 -0.22 11.78 3.59
N TYR A 94 0.79 11.01 3.19
CA TYR A 94 2.17 11.47 3.17
C TYR A 94 2.42 12.48 2.04
N PHE A 95 1.84 12.25 0.87
CA PHE A 95 1.88 13.21 -0.24
C PHE A 95 1.13 14.49 0.10
N ALA A 96 -0.02 14.39 0.77
CA ALA A 96 -0.77 15.55 1.24
C ALA A 96 0.00 16.33 2.30
N ALA A 97 0.74 15.67 3.19
CA ALA A 97 1.58 16.34 4.18
C ALA A 97 2.70 17.17 3.54
N ILE A 98 3.24 16.74 2.39
CA ILE A 98 4.18 17.54 1.59
C ILE A 98 3.44 18.70 0.91
N ASP A 99 2.35 18.42 0.18
CA ASP A 99 1.62 19.39 -0.63
C ASP A 99 1.04 20.54 0.21
N GLN A 100 0.44 20.19 1.35
CA GLN A 100 -0.14 21.15 2.29
C GLN A 100 0.91 21.83 3.19
N GLY A 101 2.18 21.45 3.06
CA GLY A 101 3.29 22.06 3.81
C GLY A 101 3.34 21.66 5.28
N PHE A 102 2.67 20.58 5.70
CA PHE A 102 2.65 20.15 7.11
C PHE A 102 4.04 19.73 7.60
N TYR A 103 4.83 19.01 6.79
CA TYR A 103 6.23 18.72 7.12
C TYR A 103 7.06 19.99 7.22
N LYS A 104 6.90 20.92 6.29
CA LYS A 104 7.63 22.19 6.28
C LYS A 104 7.30 23.02 7.52
N ALA A 105 6.04 23.01 8.00
CA ALA A 105 5.62 23.67 9.24
C ALA A 105 6.32 23.08 10.47
N GLN A 106 6.75 21.81 10.41
CA GLN A 106 7.55 21.13 11.43
C GLN A 106 9.06 21.21 11.18
N CYS A 107 9.51 22.07 10.27
CA CYS A 107 10.92 22.22 9.86
C CYS A 107 11.54 20.96 9.28
N LEU A 108 10.74 20.14 8.59
CA LEU A 108 11.20 18.93 7.90
C LEU A 108 11.16 19.12 6.38
N ASP A 109 12.16 18.59 5.69
CA ASP A 109 12.23 18.47 4.23
C ASP A 109 12.15 16.98 3.87
N VAL A 110 10.91 16.50 3.61
CA VAL A 110 10.63 15.08 3.43
C VAL A 110 10.70 14.70 1.97
N THR A 111 11.54 13.70 1.68
CA THR A 111 11.62 13.01 0.39
C THR A 111 10.98 11.64 0.53
N ILE A 112 9.99 11.35 -0.32
CA ILE A 112 9.37 10.03 -0.42
C ILE A 112 10.16 9.20 -1.43
N LEU A 113 10.60 8.01 -1.00
CA LEU A 113 11.21 6.97 -1.83
C LEU A 113 10.14 5.96 -2.20
N GLU A 114 9.93 5.76 -3.49
CA GLU A 114 8.93 4.83 -3.98
C GLU A 114 9.32 3.38 -3.68
N GLY A 115 8.33 2.52 -3.40
CA GLY A 115 8.50 1.09 -3.23
C GLY A 115 8.32 0.32 -4.54
N ALA A 116 8.63 -0.97 -4.50
CA ALA A 116 8.41 -1.93 -5.59
C ALA A 116 8.42 -3.36 -5.02
N VAL A 117 8.14 -4.35 -5.86
CA VAL A 117 8.13 -5.79 -5.48
C VAL A 117 9.48 -6.24 -4.90
N ASP A 118 10.58 -5.74 -5.46
CA ASP A 118 11.96 -6.10 -5.10
C ASP A 118 12.57 -5.18 -4.02
N ILE A 119 11.84 -4.16 -3.58
CA ILE A 119 12.27 -3.27 -2.49
C ILE A 119 11.67 -3.74 -1.17
N VAL A 120 12.54 -4.06 -0.21
CA VAL A 120 12.15 -4.43 1.15
C VAL A 120 12.36 -3.21 2.07
N PRO A 121 11.29 -2.47 2.42
CA PRO A 121 11.40 -1.20 3.16
C PRO A 121 12.13 -1.33 4.50
N GLN A 122 11.90 -2.44 5.19
CA GLN A 122 12.54 -2.74 6.47
C GLN A 122 14.06 -2.84 6.33
N THR A 123 14.54 -3.38 5.20
CA THR A 123 15.98 -3.47 4.90
C THR A 123 16.55 -2.09 4.57
N VAL A 124 15.82 -1.28 3.78
CA VAL A 124 16.22 0.09 3.46
C VAL A 124 16.36 0.92 4.73
N LEU A 125 15.41 0.80 5.68
CA LEU A 125 15.46 1.46 6.97
C LEU A 125 16.63 0.95 7.83
N ALA A 126 16.78 -0.36 7.98
CA ALA A 126 17.82 -0.97 8.81
C ALA A 126 19.23 -0.68 8.31
N ASN A 127 19.40 -0.44 7.01
CA ASN A 127 20.68 -0.03 6.41
C ASN A 127 20.97 1.47 6.59
N GLY A 128 20.00 2.29 7.05
CA GLY A 128 20.13 3.74 7.18
C GLY A 128 19.97 4.51 5.86
N ASP A 129 19.44 3.87 4.82
CA ASP A 129 19.18 4.50 3.51
C ASP A 129 17.91 5.37 3.53
N ALA A 130 17.01 5.12 4.49
CA ALA A 130 15.85 5.95 4.83
C ALA A 130 15.82 6.23 6.34
N ASP A 131 15.12 7.30 6.74
CA ASP A 131 14.92 7.65 8.15
C ASP A 131 13.68 6.95 8.73
N PHE A 132 12.66 6.75 7.90
CA PHE A 132 11.44 6.02 8.23
C PHE A 132 11.05 5.12 7.06
N ALA A 133 10.30 4.05 7.36
CA ALA A 133 9.77 3.15 6.34
C ALA A 133 8.33 2.75 6.65
N LEU A 134 7.55 2.46 5.60
CA LEU A 134 6.24 1.84 5.74
C LEU A 134 6.36 0.34 5.53
N ALA A 135 5.76 -0.43 6.42
CA ALA A 135 5.71 -1.88 6.28
C ALA A 135 4.54 -2.47 7.06
N TRP A 136 4.03 -3.60 6.59
CA TRP A 136 3.09 -4.41 7.35
C TRP A 136 3.77 -5.04 8.55
N VAL A 137 3.05 -5.09 9.67
CA VAL A 137 3.60 -5.53 10.96
C VAL A 137 4.21 -6.93 10.88
N PRO A 138 3.57 -7.98 10.29
CA PRO A 138 4.18 -9.31 10.21
C PRO A 138 5.54 -9.31 9.49
N LYS A 139 5.64 -8.57 8.36
CA LYS A 139 6.89 -8.48 7.58
C LYS A 139 8.01 -7.78 8.36
N ALA A 140 7.67 -6.71 9.06
CA ALA A 140 8.62 -5.97 9.87
C ALA A 140 9.07 -6.77 11.10
N LEU A 141 8.16 -7.49 11.74
CA LEU A 141 8.50 -8.39 12.85
C LEU A 141 9.42 -9.53 12.40
N ALA A 142 9.21 -10.11 11.20
CA ALA A 142 10.12 -11.09 10.63
C ALA A 142 11.52 -10.51 10.41
N SER A 143 11.61 -9.26 9.94
CA SER A 143 12.89 -8.56 9.79
C SER A 143 13.56 -8.29 11.14
N ARG A 144 12.78 -7.94 12.17
CA ARG A 144 13.30 -7.81 13.55
C ARG A 144 13.86 -9.13 14.09
N GLU A 145 13.12 -10.23 13.89
CA GLU A 145 13.60 -11.55 14.32
C GLU A 145 14.89 -11.96 13.60
N ALA A 146 15.07 -11.49 12.37
CA ALA A 146 16.31 -11.64 11.59
C ALA A 146 17.42 -10.66 12.00
N GLY A 147 17.17 -9.75 12.95
CA GLY A 147 18.17 -8.87 13.53
C GLY A 147 18.08 -7.39 13.13
N ALA A 148 17.06 -6.96 12.38
CA ALA A 148 16.83 -5.55 12.08
C ALA A 148 16.31 -4.82 13.33
N ASP A 149 17.01 -3.80 13.80
CA ASP A 149 16.56 -2.98 14.93
C ASP A 149 15.66 -1.84 14.43
N ILE A 150 14.39 -2.17 14.16
CA ILE A 150 13.35 -1.24 13.72
C ILE A 150 12.16 -1.30 14.67
N VAL A 151 11.50 -0.19 14.94
CA VAL A 151 10.41 -0.05 15.92
C VAL A 151 9.18 0.54 15.24
N ASP A 152 7.99 -0.06 15.44
CA ASP A 152 6.72 0.55 15.05
C ASP A 152 6.44 1.76 15.96
N ILE A 153 6.37 2.95 15.37
CA ILE A 153 6.16 4.21 16.08
C ILE A 153 4.79 4.85 15.79
N ALA A 154 4.06 4.34 14.79
CA ALA A 154 2.68 4.77 14.51
C ALA A 154 1.96 3.78 13.56
N GLN A 155 0.89 3.17 14.03
CA GLN A 155 0.03 2.28 13.24
C GLN A 155 -1.02 3.09 12.48
N VAL A 156 -0.82 3.32 11.20
CA VAL A 156 -1.74 4.15 10.39
C VAL A 156 -3.01 3.38 10.06
N PHE A 157 -2.90 2.19 9.46
CA PHE A 157 -4.06 1.34 9.21
C PHE A 157 -4.42 0.58 10.50
N GLN A 158 -5.60 0.87 11.03
CA GLN A 158 -6.10 0.31 12.28
C GLN A 158 -6.74 -1.08 12.11
N ARG A 159 -6.95 -1.50 10.86
CA ARG A 159 -7.63 -2.75 10.45
C ARG A 159 -6.95 -3.32 9.22
N SER A 160 -7.13 -4.65 9.01
CA SER A 160 -6.73 -5.29 7.77
C SER A 160 -7.68 -4.93 6.63
N GLY A 161 -7.12 -4.66 5.47
CA GLY A 161 -7.87 -4.49 4.21
C GLY A 161 -7.84 -5.72 3.32
N THR A 162 -7.31 -6.85 3.77
CA THR A 162 -7.16 -8.05 2.94
C THR A 162 -8.47 -8.82 2.82
N LEU A 163 -8.79 -9.15 1.60
CA LEU A 163 -9.96 -9.91 1.19
C LEU A 163 -9.57 -11.18 0.44
N GLN A 164 -10.54 -12.11 0.34
CA GLN A 164 -10.54 -13.13 -0.71
C GLN A 164 -11.81 -12.98 -1.53
N VAL A 165 -11.67 -12.81 -2.85
CA VAL A 165 -12.76 -12.53 -3.78
C VAL A 165 -12.97 -13.71 -4.71
N SER A 166 -14.21 -14.14 -4.89
CA SER A 166 -14.59 -15.20 -5.84
C SER A 166 -15.87 -14.83 -6.58
N PHE A 167 -16.07 -15.37 -7.78
CA PHE A 167 -17.37 -15.24 -8.43
C PHE A 167 -18.49 -15.93 -7.61
N LYS A 168 -19.69 -15.37 -7.71
CA LYS A 168 -20.86 -15.82 -6.94
C LYS A 168 -21.17 -17.30 -7.15
N ASP A 169 -21.06 -17.81 -8.37
CA ASP A 169 -21.35 -19.17 -8.76
C ASP A 169 -20.36 -20.20 -8.19
N LYS A 170 -19.17 -19.76 -7.77
CA LYS A 170 -18.17 -20.62 -7.11
C LYS A 170 -18.60 -21.06 -5.72
N ASN A 171 -19.58 -20.36 -5.10
CA ASN A 171 -20.11 -20.61 -3.76
C ASN A 171 -19.01 -20.67 -2.67
N ILE A 172 -17.98 -19.84 -2.81
CA ILE A 172 -16.93 -19.66 -1.82
C ILE A 172 -17.32 -18.45 -0.96
N THR A 173 -17.94 -18.71 0.20
CA THR A 173 -18.52 -17.67 1.07
C THR A 173 -17.77 -17.51 2.39
N SER A 174 -16.86 -18.40 2.68
CA SER A 174 -15.97 -18.40 3.83
C SER A 174 -14.72 -19.22 3.54
N SER A 175 -13.67 -19.07 4.35
CA SER A 175 -12.46 -19.88 4.25
C SER A 175 -12.70 -21.40 4.38
N LYS A 176 -13.84 -21.82 4.94
CA LYS A 176 -14.26 -23.24 5.00
C LYS A 176 -14.50 -23.86 3.62
N ASP A 177 -14.76 -23.04 2.62
CA ASP A 177 -15.09 -23.48 1.27
C ASP A 177 -13.86 -23.64 0.38
N PHE A 178 -12.64 -23.43 0.92
CA PHE A 178 -11.39 -23.45 0.13
C PHE A 178 -10.91 -24.86 -0.25
N ALA A 179 -11.34 -25.90 0.47
CA ALA A 179 -10.89 -27.27 0.19
C ALA A 179 -11.20 -27.69 -1.25
N GLY A 180 -10.17 -28.12 -1.98
CA GLY A 180 -10.26 -28.52 -3.39
C GLY A 180 -10.47 -27.36 -4.37
N LYS A 181 -10.25 -26.11 -3.93
CA LYS A 181 -10.32 -24.90 -4.77
C LYS A 181 -8.94 -24.38 -5.09
N LYS A 182 -8.86 -23.62 -6.18
CA LYS A 182 -7.71 -22.82 -6.55
C LYS A 182 -7.78 -21.47 -5.84
N VAL A 183 -7.00 -21.32 -4.79
CA VAL A 183 -6.97 -20.10 -3.97
C VAL A 183 -5.69 -19.34 -4.26
N GLY A 184 -5.83 -18.15 -4.82
CA GLY A 184 -4.73 -17.26 -5.12
C GLY A 184 -4.27 -16.50 -3.89
N ASN A 185 -2.96 -16.24 -3.84
CA ASN A 185 -2.33 -15.30 -2.92
C ASN A 185 -1.05 -14.75 -3.58
N TRP A 186 -0.60 -13.57 -3.12
CA TRP A 186 0.60 -12.95 -3.72
C TRP A 186 1.92 -13.56 -3.25
N GLY A 187 1.93 -14.31 -2.13
CA GLY A 187 3.17 -14.69 -1.50
C GLY A 187 3.93 -13.50 -0.91
N PHE A 188 5.26 -13.62 -0.80
CA PHE A 188 6.17 -12.57 -0.31
C PHE A 188 5.79 -11.98 1.06
N GLY A 189 5.12 -12.77 1.91
CA GLY A 189 4.65 -12.38 3.23
C GLY A 189 3.30 -11.67 3.24
N ASN A 190 2.52 -11.73 2.17
CA ASN A 190 1.13 -11.26 2.13
C ASN A 190 0.12 -12.38 2.42
N GLU A 191 0.50 -13.63 2.21
CA GLU A 191 -0.33 -14.84 2.28
C GLU A 191 -0.77 -15.26 3.68
N TRP A 192 -0.28 -14.61 4.71
CA TRP A 192 -0.43 -15.11 6.09
C TRP A 192 -1.86 -15.06 6.62
N GLU A 193 -2.66 -14.09 6.20
CA GLU A 193 -4.08 -14.02 6.58
C GLU A 193 -4.88 -15.13 5.91
N VAL A 194 -4.53 -15.50 4.66
CA VAL A 194 -5.12 -16.63 3.94
C VAL A 194 -4.87 -17.94 4.70
N PHE A 195 -3.63 -18.20 5.10
CA PHE A 195 -3.29 -19.42 5.87
C PHE A 195 -3.88 -19.40 7.29
N ALA A 196 -3.94 -18.23 7.93
CA ALA A 196 -4.58 -18.08 9.23
C ALA A 196 -6.08 -18.40 9.16
N ALA A 197 -6.76 -17.95 8.12
CA ALA A 197 -8.19 -18.24 7.89
C ALA A 197 -8.43 -19.72 7.62
N MET A 198 -7.59 -20.37 6.80
CA MET A 198 -7.64 -21.82 6.59
C MET A 198 -7.46 -22.58 7.92
N THR A 199 -6.44 -22.23 8.69
CA THR A 199 -6.15 -22.87 9.99
C THR A 199 -7.32 -22.71 10.96
N LYS A 200 -7.87 -21.49 11.09
CA LYS A 200 -9.02 -21.18 11.95
C LYS A 200 -10.27 -21.95 11.53
N SER A 201 -10.45 -22.14 10.24
CA SER A 201 -11.59 -22.87 9.66
C SER A 201 -11.42 -24.40 9.69
N GLY A 202 -10.26 -24.90 10.13
CA GLY A 202 -9.94 -26.32 10.16
C GLY A 202 -9.64 -26.91 8.78
N ILE A 203 -9.29 -26.07 7.80
CA ILE A 203 -8.88 -26.49 6.47
C ILE A 203 -7.37 -26.70 6.50
N ASP A 204 -6.94 -27.89 6.05
CA ASP A 204 -5.53 -28.15 5.81
C ASP A 204 -5.09 -27.38 4.55
N PRO A 205 -4.13 -26.43 4.64
CA PRO A 205 -3.63 -25.72 3.48
C PRO A 205 -3.13 -26.63 2.35
N ALA A 206 -2.66 -27.85 2.67
CA ALA A 206 -2.26 -28.84 1.68
C ALA A 206 -3.44 -29.43 0.87
N SER A 207 -4.69 -29.27 1.36
CA SER A 207 -5.91 -29.65 0.64
C SER A 207 -6.41 -28.62 -0.36
N VAL A 208 -5.75 -27.45 -0.40
CA VAL A 208 -6.09 -26.30 -1.24
C VAL A 208 -5.04 -26.18 -2.35
N GLU A 209 -5.46 -25.97 -3.58
CA GLU A 209 -4.52 -25.61 -4.65
C GLU A 209 -4.13 -24.13 -4.49
N ASN A 210 -3.02 -23.89 -3.78
CA ASN A 210 -2.51 -22.54 -3.57
C ASN A 210 -1.84 -22.04 -4.84
N VAL A 211 -2.33 -20.94 -5.41
CA VAL A 211 -1.87 -20.36 -6.67
C VAL A 211 -1.18 -19.03 -6.39
N ALA A 212 0.08 -18.89 -6.84
CA ALA A 212 0.74 -17.60 -6.84
C ALA A 212 0.08 -16.70 -7.89
N GLN A 213 -0.58 -15.63 -7.43
CA GLN A 213 -1.24 -14.68 -8.31
C GLN A 213 -0.36 -13.45 -8.58
N GLN A 214 -0.64 -12.77 -9.70
CA GLN A 214 -0.07 -11.46 -9.99
C GLN A 214 -0.75 -10.38 -9.14
N PHE A 215 -0.21 -9.17 -9.16
CA PHE A 215 -0.79 -8.01 -8.45
C PHE A 215 -1.92 -7.37 -9.28
N ASP A 216 -2.78 -8.23 -9.83
CA ASP A 216 -3.97 -7.88 -10.59
C ASP A 216 -5.05 -8.96 -10.39
N MET A 217 -6.21 -8.77 -11.03
CA MET A 217 -7.33 -9.72 -10.94
C MET A 217 -7.59 -10.50 -12.23
N VAL A 218 -6.65 -10.48 -13.17
CA VAL A 218 -6.79 -11.18 -14.46
C VAL A 218 -7.01 -12.68 -14.27
N GLY A 219 -6.22 -13.33 -13.39
CA GLY A 219 -6.36 -14.76 -13.13
C GLY A 219 -7.73 -15.17 -12.57
N LEU A 220 -8.38 -14.30 -11.78
CA LEU A 220 -9.76 -14.50 -11.32
C LEU A 220 -10.76 -14.31 -12.47
N LEU A 221 -10.62 -13.22 -13.23
CA LEU A 221 -11.53 -12.86 -14.31
C LEU A 221 -11.50 -13.87 -15.46
N GLU A 222 -10.34 -14.48 -15.75
CA GLU A 222 -10.16 -15.55 -16.74
C GLU A 222 -10.53 -16.94 -16.22
N GLY A 223 -10.72 -17.08 -14.89
CA GLY A 223 -11.10 -18.36 -14.26
C GLY A 223 -9.95 -19.30 -13.96
N ASP A 224 -8.71 -18.83 -14.01
CA ASP A 224 -7.52 -19.59 -13.63
C ASP A 224 -7.44 -19.81 -12.11
N ILE A 225 -8.03 -18.89 -11.34
CA ILE A 225 -8.14 -18.89 -9.88
C ILE A 225 -9.62 -18.90 -9.50
N ASP A 226 -10.02 -19.72 -8.50
CA ASP A 226 -11.40 -19.78 -8.02
C ASP A 226 -11.70 -18.67 -7.01
N ALA A 227 -10.71 -18.27 -6.21
CA ALA A 227 -10.78 -17.16 -5.28
C ALA A 227 -9.42 -16.46 -5.21
N ALA A 228 -9.37 -15.16 -5.41
CA ALA A 228 -8.15 -14.34 -5.48
C ALA A 228 -8.01 -13.48 -4.23
N GLU A 229 -6.78 -13.34 -3.72
CA GLU A 229 -6.45 -12.36 -2.69
C GLU A 229 -6.57 -10.95 -3.26
N ALA A 230 -7.11 -10.01 -2.49
CA ALA A 230 -7.36 -8.64 -2.92
C ALA A 230 -7.29 -7.69 -1.73
N MET A 231 -6.81 -6.46 -1.96
CA MET A 231 -7.04 -5.39 -1.01
C MET A 231 -8.40 -4.73 -1.27
N THR A 232 -9.12 -4.35 -0.20
CA THR A 232 -10.40 -3.61 -0.31
C THR A 232 -10.25 -2.39 -1.20
N TYR A 233 -9.11 -1.74 -1.13
CA TYR A 233 -8.85 -0.46 -1.78
C TYR A 233 -8.27 -0.58 -3.19
N ASN A 234 -7.70 -1.72 -3.59
CA ASN A 234 -7.03 -1.87 -4.88
C ASN A 234 -7.67 -2.98 -5.74
N GLU A 235 -7.30 -4.23 -5.56
CA GLU A 235 -7.69 -5.32 -6.46
C GLU A 235 -9.20 -5.57 -6.46
N TYR A 236 -9.91 -5.30 -5.35
CA TYR A 236 -11.37 -5.39 -5.35
C TYR A 236 -12.01 -4.35 -6.27
N ALA A 237 -11.44 -3.16 -6.39
CA ALA A 237 -11.90 -2.19 -7.40
C ALA A 237 -11.67 -2.72 -8.83
N GLN A 238 -10.52 -3.36 -9.10
CA GLN A 238 -10.20 -3.86 -10.45
C GLN A 238 -11.25 -4.83 -10.98
N VAL A 239 -11.81 -5.72 -10.14
CA VAL A 239 -12.90 -6.60 -10.60
C VAL A 239 -14.19 -5.83 -10.87
N LEU A 240 -14.46 -4.75 -10.12
CA LEU A 240 -15.63 -3.92 -10.32
C LEU A 240 -15.46 -2.92 -11.49
N GLU A 241 -14.25 -2.72 -11.98
CA GLU A 241 -13.89 -1.91 -13.16
C GLU A 241 -13.83 -2.74 -14.45
N ALA A 242 -13.93 -4.05 -14.33
CA ALA A 242 -13.94 -4.96 -15.48
C ALA A 242 -15.34 -5.10 -16.07
N ILE A 243 -15.41 -5.26 -17.40
CA ILE A 243 -16.67 -5.51 -18.10
C ILE A 243 -17.10 -6.96 -17.91
N ASN A 244 -18.32 -7.16 -17.43
CA ASN A 244 -18.98 -8.46 -17.40
C ASN A 244 -19.40 -8.85 -18.83
N PRO A 245 -18.80 -9.89 -19.43
CA PRO A 245 -19.09 -10.25 -20.82
C PRO A 245 -20.53 -10.73 -21.06
N ALA A 246 -21.25 -11.12 -20.00
CA ALA A 246 -22.63 -11.56 -20.11
C ALA A 246 -23.62 -10.39 -20.24
N THR A 247 -23.30 -9.23 -19.67
CA THR A 247 -24.17 -8.06 -19.62
C THR A 247 -23.68 -6.90 -20.49
N GLY A 248 -22.38 -6.83 -20.77
CA GLY A 248 -21.73 -5.70 -21.45
C GLY A 248 -21.60 -4.46 -20.58
N THR A 249 -21.79 -4.59 -19.24
CA THR A 249 -21.61 -3.52 -18.24
C THR A 249 -20.53 -3.93 -17.23
N LEU A 250 -20.11 -3.02 -16.38
CA LEU A 250 -19.19 -3.35 -15.28
C LEU A 250 -19.79 -4.46 -14.40
N TYR A 251 -18.90 -5.29 -13.82
CA TYR A 251 -19.30 -6.18 -12.76
C TYR A 251 -19.82 -5.39 -11.55
N MET A 252 -20.74 -6.00 -10.83
CA MET A 252 -21.35 -5.43 -9.62
C MET A 252 -20.90 -6.21 -8.38
N PRO A 253 -20.94 -5.62 -7.19
CA PRO A 253 -20.61 -6.35 -5.95
C PRO A 253 -21.39 -7.67 -5.77
N ASP A 254 -22.63 -7.74 -6.28
CA ASP A 254 -23.48 -8.93 -6.22
C ASP A 254 -23.00 -10.08 -7.13
N ASP A 255 -22.09 -9.83 -8.06
CA ASP A 255 -21.48 -10.85 -8.92
C ASP A 255 -20.40 -11.67 -8.15
N PHE A 256 -19.97 -11.18 -6.98
CA PHE A 256 -18.89 -11.77 -6.20
C PHE A 256 -19.32 -12.19 -4.79
N ASN A 257 -18.64 -13.20 -4.25
CA ASN A 257 -18.52 -13.42 -2.83
C ASN A 257 -17.21 -12.77 -2.36
N VAL A 258 -17.27 -12.07 -1.25
CA VAL A 258 -16.12 -11.38 -0.65
C VAL A 258 -15.97 -11.87 0.79
N ILE A 259 -14.80 -12.38 1.11
CA ILE A 259 -14.42 -12.80 2.45
C ILE A 259 -13.45 -11.75 2.99
N SER A 260 -13.80 -11.10 4.10
CA SER A 260 -12.92 -10.16 4.81
C SER A 260 -12.15 -10.92 5.89
N TYR A 261 -10.83 -10.87 5.86
CA TYR A 261 -10.02 -11.52 6.90
C TYR A 261 -10.08 -10.77 8.23
N GLU A 262 -10.37 -9.47 8.23
CA GLU A 262 -10.67 -8.73 9.44
C GLU A 262 -11.96 -9.27 10.09
N ASP A 263 -13.04 -9.45 9.32
CA ASP A 263 -14.32 -9.97 9.81
C ASP A 263 -14.23 -11.45 10.22
N GLU A 264 -13.40 -12.23 9.53
CA GLU A 264 -13.08 -13.60 9.96
C GLU A 264 -12.22 -13.62 11.25
N GLY A 265 -11.75 -12.46 11.71
CA GLY A 265 -10.96 -12.31 12.95
C GLY A 265 -9.55 -12.92 12.84
N VAL A 266 -8.99 -12.90 11.64
CA VAL A 266 -7.61 -13.25 11.33
C VAL A 266 -6.84 -12.09 10.71
N GLY A 267 -7.46 -10.91 10.65
CA GLY A 267 -6.81 -9.69 10.18
C GLY A 267 -5.56 -9.36 10.99
N MET A 268 -4.47 -9.04 10.28
CA MET A 268 -3.20 -8.61 10.84
C MET A 268 -3.00 -7.12 10.57
N LEU A 269 -2.26 -6.44 11.45
CA LEU A 269 -1.94 -5.02 11.27
C LEU A 269 -1.07 -4.81 10.03
N GLN A 270 -1.46 -3.82 9.24
CA GLN A 270 -0.84 -3.52 7.94
C GLN A 270 0.00 -2.24 8.04
N ASP A 271 -0.22 -1.26 7.19
CA ASP A 271 0.61 -0.07 7.04
C ASP A 271 0.90 0.66 8.36
N ALA A 272 2.13 0.54 8.82
CA ALA A 272 2.68 1.20 9.99
C ALA A 272 3.93 2.01 9.62
N ILE A 273 4.25 3.03 10.42
CA ILE A 273 5.49 3.81 10.31
C ILE A 273 6.53 3.19 11.23
N TRP A 274 7.63 2.76 10.63
CA TRP A 274 8.77 2.16 11.31
C TRP A 274 9.93 3.13 11.37
N ALA A 275 10.65 3.15 12.50
CA ALA A 275 11.84 3.93 12.75
C ALA A 275 13.04 3.03 13.10
N ASP A 276 14.26 3.55 12.97
CA ASP A 276 15.49 2.90 13.42
C ASP A 276 15.52 2.92 14.97
N GLY A 277 15.48 1.73 15.59
CA GLY A 277 15.42 1.55 17.03
C GLY A 277 16.66 2.08 17.74
N THR A 278 17.85 1.93 17.13
CA THR A 278 19.10 2.43 17.71
C THR A 278 19.12 3.95 17.81
N ARG A 279 18.52 4.64 16.81
CA ARG A 279 18.48 6.10 16.72
C ARG A 279 17.42 6.73 17.62
N LEU A 280 16.35 6.01 18.01
CA LEU A 280 15.27 6.57 18.84
C LEU A 280 15.75 7.05 20.21
N SER A 281 16.90 6.58 20.71
CA SER A 281 17.53 7.08 21.92
C SER A 281 18.24 8.43 21.73
N ASP A 282 18.52 8.86 20.50
CA ASP A 282 19.03 10.19 20.18
C ASP A 282 17.91 11.22 20.27
N PRO A 283 18.00 12.24 21.15
CA PRO A 283 16.95 13.24 21.30
C PRO A 283 16.61 14.00 20.00
N ALA A 284 17.58 14.21 19.11
CA ALA A 284 17.35 14.93 17.85
C ALA A 284 16.56 14.07 16.85
N TYR A 285 16.86 12.77 16.76
CA TYR A 285 16.10 11.85 15.93
C TYR A 285 14.69 11.59 16.50
N ASN A 286 14.60 11.45 17.84
CA ASN A 286 13.31 11.30 18.52
C ASN A 286 12.38 12.51 18.27
N ASP A 287 12.87 13.75 18.41
CA ASP A 287 12.13 14.97 18.07
C ASP A 287 11.71 15.00 16.59
N THR A 288 12.61 14.56 15.69
CA THR A 288 12.32 14.42 14.26
C THR A 288 11.20 13.40 14.02
N ALA A 289 11.22 12.26 14.71
CA ALA A 289 10.19 11.22 14.60
C ALA A 289 8.81 11.72 15.07
N VAL A 290 8.74 12.42 16.20
CA VAL A 290 7.50 13.05 16.71
C VAL A 290 6.93 14.03 15.68
N LYS A 291 7.76 14.93 15.14
CA LYS A 291 7.36 15.92 14.13
C LYS A 291 6.93 15.27 12.82
N PHE A 292 7.67 14.26 12.37
CA PHE A 292 7.35 13.51 11.16
C PHE A 292 6.02 12.77 11.29
N VAL A 293 5.79 12.06 12.39
CA VAL A 293 4.53 11.37 12.68
C VAL A 293 3.39 12.38 12.76
N ALA A 294 3.54 13.48 13.50
CA ALA A 294 2.49 14.49 13.61
C ALA A 294 2.07 15.06 12.25
N ALA A 295 3.05 15.46 11.41
CA ALA A 295 2.76 15.99 10.07
C ALA A 295 2.14 14.93 9.13
N SER A 296 2.61 13.67 9.20
CA SER A 296 2.02 12.55 8.46
C SER A 296 0.56 12.32 8.84
N LEU A 297 0.26 12.26 10.13
CA LEU A 297 -1.10 12.05 10.63
C LEU A 297 -2.02 13.26 10.33
N GLN A 298 -1.46 14.48 10.29
CA GLN A 298 -2.19 15.67 9.83
C GLN A 298 -2.54 15.53 8.33
N GLY A 299 -1.65 14.98 7.52
CA GLY A 299 -1.92 14.66 6.11
C GLY A 299 -3.04 13.63 5.96
N TRP A 300 -3.08 12.60 6.79
CA TRP A 300 -4.16 11.62 6.80
C TRP A 300 -5.49 12.22 7.28
N ALA A 301 -5.50 13.09 8.29
CA ALA A 301 -6.69 13.82 8.69
C ALA A 301 -7.20 14.75 7.57
N TYR A 302 -6.29 15.42 6.85
CA TYR A 302 -6.64 16.19 5.66
C TYR A 302 -7.29 15.32 4.58
N CYS A 303 -6.71 14.15 4.26
CA CYS A 303 -7.26 13.24 3.27
C CYS A 303 -8.59 12.58 3.69
N ARG A 304 -8.84 12.42 5.00
CA ARG A 304 -10.18 12.06 5.49
C ARG A 304 -11.23 13.07 5.07
N ASP A 305 -10.91 14.35 5.24
CA ASP A 305 -11.86 15.44 5.03
C ASP A 305 -11.88 15.94 3.58
N ASN A 306 -10.84 15.61 2.78
CA ASN A 306 -10.63 16.05 1.40
C ASN A 306 -10.23 14.88 0.48
N ALA A 307 -10.97 13.77 0.53
CA ALA A 307 -10.61 12.52 -0.14
C ALA A 307 -10.42 12.69 -1.67
N ASP A 308 -11.29 13.46 -2.32
CA ASP A 308 -11.19 13.74 -3.76
C ASP A 308 -9.92 14.51 -4.13
N ALA A 309 -9.53 15.48 -3.30
CA ALA A 309 -8.31 16.26 -3.51
C ALA A 309 -7.06 15.40 -3.34
N CYS A 310 -7.05 14.48 -2.36
CA CYS A 310 -5.96 13.55 -2.15
C CYS A 310 -5.83 12.52 -3.28
N ALA A 311 -6.96 12.01 -3.80
CA ALA A 311 -6.96 11.13 -4.97
C ALA A 311 -6.40 11.84 -6.21
N GLN A 312 -6.82 13.10 -6.45
CA GLN A 312 -6.30 13.92 -7.55
C GLN A 312 -4.79 14.17 -7.39
N LEU A 313 -4.34 14.54 -6.18
CA LEU A 313 -2.93 14.79 -5.89
C LEU A 313 -2.04 13.58 -6.25
N VAL A 314 -2.49 12.37 -5.95
CA VAL A 314 -1.76 11.14 -6.28
C VAL A 314 -1.77 10.90 -7.81
N THR A 315 -2.92 11.09 -8.47
CA THR A 315 -3.03 10.96 -9.92
C THR A 315 -2.13 11.97 -10.65
N ASP A 316 -2.00 13.19 -10.12
CA ASP A 316 -1.10 14.22 -10.69
C ASP A 316 0.39 13.82 -10.57
N LYS A 317 0.74 13.01 -9.57
CA LYS A 317 2.11 12.49 -9.38
C LYS A 317 2.41 11.32 -10.30
N ASN A 318 1.42 10.52 -10.63
CA ASN A 318 1.56 9.36 -11.50
C ASN A 318 0.38 9.30 -12.48
N SER A 319 0.60 9.80 -13.69
CA SER A 319 -0.44 9.97 -14.73
C SER A 319 -0.98 8.68 -15.34
N ILE A 320 -0.41 7.52 -14.99
CA ILE A 320 -0.97 6.21 -15.41
C ILE A 320 -2.13 5.77 -14.51
N LEU A 321 -2.28 6.38 -13.33
CA LEU A 321 -3.33 6.03 -12.38
C LEU A 321 -4.68 6.61 -12.81
N GLY A 322 -5.72 5.78 -12.77
CA GLY A 322 -7.09 6.22 -13.02
C GLY A 322 -7.68 6.97 -11.82
N LEU A 323 -8.20 8.17 -12.05
CA LEU A 323 -8.71 9.01 -10.96
C LEU A 323 -9.87 8.35 -10.20
N THR A 324 -10.78 7.65 -10.87
CA THR A 324 -11.92 6.98 -10.21
C THR A 324 -11.46 5.83 -9.32
N HIS A 325 -10.45 5.09 -9.75
CA HIS A 325 -9.79 4.07 -8.94
C HIS A 325 -9.11 4.68 -7.71
N GLN A 326 -8.36 5.78 -7.86
CA GLN A 326 -7.72 6.46 -6.74
C GLN A 326 -8.72 7.06 -5.75
N LYS A 327 -9.90 7.51 -6.20
CA LYS A 327 -11.01 7.92 -5.33
C LYS A 327 -11.58 6.73 -4.55
N TRP A 328 -11.73 5.58 -5.20
CA TRP A 328 -12.11 4.35 -4.51
C TRP A 328 -11.08 3.97 -3.47
N GLN A 329 -9.80 3.93 -3.85
CA GLN A 329 -8.72 3.64 -2.92
C GLN A 329 -8.78 4.56 -1.69
N MET A 330 -8.90 5.88 -1.91
CA MET A 330 -8.94 6.85 -0.82
C MET A 330 -10.12 6.61 0.14
N ASN A 331 -11.30 6.26 -0.42
CA ASN A 331 -12.49 5.94 0.38
C ASN A 331 -12.28 4.68 1.24
N GLU A 332 -11.77 3.60 0.63
CA GLU A 332 -11.55 2.33 1.34
C GLU A 332 -10.43 2.45 2.39
N ILE A 333 -9.35 3.15 2.07
CA ILE A 333 -8.25 3.40 3.02
C ILE A 333 -8.74 4.22 4.21
N ASN A 334 -9.57 5.23 3.97
CA ASN A 334 -10.18 5.98 5.07
C ASN A 334 -11.01 5.07 6.01
N LYS A 335 -11.65 4.01 5.50
CA LYS A 335 -12.34 3.02 6.35
C LYS A 335 -11.37 2.17 7.18
N LEU A 336 -10.15 1.95 6.70
CA LEU A 336 -9.12 1.23 7.46
C LEU A 336 -8.51 2.09 8.57
N ILE A 337 -8.49 3.41 8.39
CA ILE A 337 -7.92 4.36 9.35
C ILE A 337 -8.99 4.84 10.35
N TRP A 338 -10.16 5.25 9.86
CA TRP A 338 -11.18 5.95 10.64
C TRP A 338 -12.43 5.09 10.93
N PRO A 339 -13.10 5.28 12.07
CA PRO A 339 -12.62 6.03 13.22
C PRO A 339 -11.47 5.32 13.93
N ALA A 340 -10.57 6.09 14.56
CA ALA A 340 -9.45 5.61 15.33
C ALA A 340 -9.69 5.87 16.83
N GLY A 341 -10.06 4.84 17.59
CA GLY A 341 -10.49 4.99 18.98
C GLY A 341 -9.44 5.58 19.92
N GLY A 342 -8.16 5.22 19.70
CA GLY A 342 -7.01 5.76 20.43
C GLY A 342 -6.41 7.04 19.81
N GLY A 343 -6.96 7.51 18.69
CA GLY A 343 -6.36 8.49 17.80
C GLY A 343 -5.56 7.82 16.68
N VAL A 344 -5.58 8.44 15.50
CA VAL A 344 -4.84 7.91 14.33
C VAL A 344 -3.36 7.72 14.65
N GLY A 345 -2.80 6.61 14.21
CA GLY A 345 -1.42 6.23 14.50
C GLY A 345 -1.20 5.50 15.82
N SER A 346 -2.16 5.50 16.76
CA SER A 346 -2.03 4.72 17.98
C SER A 346 -2.01 3.22 17.67
N ILE A 347 -1.13 2.50 18.33
CA ILE A 347 -1.03 1.05 18.24
C ILE A 347 -1.98 0.45 19.28
N ASP A 348 -3.08 -0.16 18.80
CA ASP A 348 -3.98 -0.91 19.67
C ASP A 348 -3.34 -2.22 20.09
N LYS A 349 -3.20 -2.39 21.41
CA LYS A 349 -2.50 -3.56 21.95
C LYS A 349 -3.21 -4.87 21.62
N ALA A 350 -4.52 -4.91 21.54
CA ALA A 350 -5.25 -6.13 21.26
C ALA A 350 -5.07 -6.55 19.78
N ALA A 351 -5.08 -5.58 18.86
CA ALA A 351 -4.78 -5.82 17.45
C ALA A 351 -3.30 -6.23 17.24
N TRP A 352 -2.38 -5.60 17.99
CA TRP A 352 -0.97 -6.00 17.99
C TRP A 352 -0.76 -7.44 18.49
N ASP A 353 -1.34 -7.78 19.64
CA ASP A 353 -1.22 -9.10 20.23
C ASP A 353 -1.86 -10.19 19.33
N ARG A 354 -2.97 -9.87 18.66
CA ARG A 354 -3.59 -10.72 17.64
C ARG A 354 -2.62 -10.97 16.49
N THR A 355 -2.05 -9.90 15.93
CA THR A 355 -1.09 -9.98 14.82
C THR A 355 0.15 -10.81 15.20
N ALA A 356 0.73 -10.55 16.37
CA ALA A 356 1.89 -11.30 16.88
C ALA A 356 1.55 -12.78 17.10
N THR A 357 0.37 -13.07 17.66
CA THR A 357 -0.09 -14.45 17.90
C THR A 357 -0.29 -15.21 16.59
N LEU A 358 -0.99 -14.60 15.62
CA LEU A 358 -1.18 -15.20 14.31
C LEU A 358 0.14 -15.42 13.59
N SER A 359 1.07 -14.47 13.69
CA SER A 359 2.42 -14.57 13.11
C SER A 359 3.24 -15.74 13.66
N GLN A 360 2.99 -16.15 14.92
CA GLN A 360 3.65 -17.32 15.56
C GLN A 360 2.94 -18.64 15.29
N GLN A 361 1.62 -18.63 15.10
CA GLN A 361 0.81 -19.85 15.06
C GLN A 361 0.44 -20.29 13.65
N THR A 362 0.36 -19.35 12.70
CA THR A 362 0.01 -19.64 11.32
C THR A 362 1.20 -20.27 10.60
N LYS A 363 0.97 -21.43 9.99
CA LYS A 363 1.97 -22.16 9.22
C LYS A 363 1.71 -21.99 7.73
N ASN A 364 2.78 -21.80 6.97
CA ASN A 364 2.76 -21.91 5.52
C ASN A 364 2.80 -23.39 5.07
N LEU A 365 2.85 -23.63 3.76
CA LEU A 365 2.86 -24.98 3.19
C LEU A 365 4.09 -25.81 3.60
N GLU A 366 5.21 -25.17 3.89
CA GLU A 366 6.45 -25.81 4.34
C GLU A 366 6.48 -26.02 5.87
N GLY A 367 5.44 -25.59 6.57
CA GLY A 367 5.33 -25.69 8.03
C GLY A 367 6.06 -24.58 8.79
N GLY A 368 6.60 -23.59 8.09
CA GLY A 368 7.21 -22.40 8.68
C GLY A 368 6.17 -21.39 9.17
N THR A 369 6.55 -20.57 10.15
CA THR A 369 5.75 -19.45 10.67
C THR A 369 6.45 -18.13 10.37
N VAL A 370 5.75 -17.01 10.46
CA VAL A 370 6.36 -15.67 10.34
C VAL A 370 7.38 -15.46 11.47
N LEU A 371 6.99 -15.83 12.70
CA LEU A 371 7.81 -15.67 13.91
C LEU A 371 7.99 -17.01 14.60
N THR A 372 9.19 -17.28 15.08
CA THR A 372 9.50 -18.47 15.90
C THR A 372 9.34 -18.20 17.40
N LYS A 373 9.32 -16.93 17.81
CA LYS A 373 9.14 -16.45 19.18
C LYS A 373 8.23 -15.23 19.23
N ALA A 374 7.76 -14.87 20.43
CA ALA A 374 7.05 -13.62 20.63
C ALA A 374 7.95 -12.42 20.29
N PRO A 375 7.40 -11.33 19.71
CA PRO A 375 8.15 -10.11 19.52
C PRO A 375 8.68 -9.57 20.86
N ASP A 376 9.85 -8.95 20.82
CA ASP A 376 10.42 -8.28 21.98
C ASP A 376 9.51 -7.08 22.39
N ALA A 377 9.57 -6.70 23.68
CA ALA A 377 8.67 -5.68 24.22
C ALA A 377 8.85 -4.28 23.60
N ASP A 378 10.01 -4.04 23.01
CA ASP A 378 10.38 -2.80 22.32
C ASP A 378 10.10 -2.81 20.81
N ALA A 379 9.40 -3.83 20.32
CA ALA A 379 9.05 -3.90 18.91
C ALA A 379 8.08 -2.80 18.47
N PHE A 380 7.38 -2.16 19.39
CA PHE A 380 6.59 -0.96 19.16
C PHE A 380 6.63 0.00 20.35
N THR A 381 6.30 1.26 20.11
CA THR A 381 6.05 2.26 21.16
C THR A 381 4.91 3.19 20.76
N ASN A 382 4.08 3.56 21.74
CA ASN A 382 3.09 4.62 21.59
C ASN A 382 3.60 6.00 22.07
N ASP A 383 4.84 6.12 22.52
CA ASP A 383 5.38 7.39 23.06
C ASP A 383 5.45 8.45 21.95
N ILE A 384 6.01 8.10 20.79
CA ILE A 384 6.15 9.00 19.63
C ILE A 384 4.78 9.49 19.15
N VAL A 385 3.81 8.59 18.97
CA VAL A 385 2.46 8.99 18.53
C VAL A 385 1.71 9.78 19.60
N THR A 386 1.94 9.53 20.88
CA THR A 386 1.35 10.29 21.99
C THR A 386 1.83 11.74 21.97
N ASP A 387 3.12 11.94 21.77
CA ASP A 387 3.70 13.29 21.64
C ASP A 387 3.23 13.97 20.35
N ALA A 388 3.15 13.23 19.24
CA ALA A 388 2.57 13.72 17.98
C ALA A 388 1.10 14.15 18.16
N HIS A 389 0.29 13.38 18.89
CA HIS A 389 -1.11 13.76 19.21
C HIS A 389 -1.17 15.05 20.05
N THR A 390 -0.21 15.28 20.94
CA THR A 390 -0.14 16.53 21.70
C THR A 390 0.07 17.72 20.77
N LEU A 391 0.97 17.61 19.78
CA LEU A 391 1.14 18.64 18.74
C LEU A 391 -0.14 18.83 17.92
N LEU A 392 -0.75 17.73 17.43
CA LEU A 392 -1.95 17.78 16.60
C LEU A 392 -3.14 18.42 17.32
N LYS A 393 -3.32 18.17 18.61
CA LYS A 393 -4.35 18.80 19.43
C LYS A 393 -4.15 20.31 19.56
N THR A 394 -2.90 20.79 19.66
CA THR A 394 -2.61 22.24 19.67
C THR A 394 -2.96 22.90 18.34
N LEU A 395 -2.90 22.15 17.23
CA LEU A 395 -3.28 22.60 15.90
C LEU A 395 -4.80 22.44 15.63
N GLY A 396 -5.58 21.90 16.57
CA GLY A 396 -7.01 21.68 16.43
C GLY A 396 -7.38 20.53 15.47
N VAL A 397 -6.45 19.60 15.20
CA VAL A 397 -6.68 18.45 14.33
C VAL A 397 -7.51 17.41 15.06
N ASP A 398 -8.61 16.96 14.45
CA ASP A 398 -9.37 15.80 14.94
C ASP A 398 -8.61 14.50 14.61
N ILE A 399 -8.04 13.90 15.64
CA ILE A 399 -7.25 12.68 15.55
C ILE A 399 -8.10 11.40 15.62
N ASN A 400 -9.39 11.49 15.98
CA ASN A 400 -10.25 10.33 16.16
C ASN A 400 -11.14 10.03 14.96
N GLY A 401 -11.57 11.07 14.23
CA GLY A 401 -12.42 10.92 13.05
C GLY A 401 -13.75 10.22 13.33
N THR A 402 -14.36 10.47 14.52
CA THR A 402 -15.60 9.79 14.94
C THR A 402 -16.79 10.08 14.04
N ASP A 403 -16.77 11.22 13.36
CA ASP A 403 -17.83 11.67 12.45
C ASP A 403 -17.55 11.24 10.98
N PHE A 404 -16.45 10.53 10.72
CA PHE A 404 -16.13 10.04 9.38
C PHE A 404 -17.26 9.17 8.82
N LYS A 405 -17.62 9.44 7.58
CA LYS A 405 -18.58 8.63 6.81
C LYS A 405 -17.99 8.31 5.44
N PRO A 406 -17.98 7.02 5.07
CA PRO A 406 -17.56 6.63 3.73
C PRO A 406 -18.41 7.31 2.65
N ALA A 407 -17.78 7.70 1.57
CA ALA A 407 -18.45 8.19 0.37
C ALA A 407 -18.91 7.03 -0.53
N THR A 408 -19.85 7.30 -1.43
CA THR A 408 -20.13 6.42 -2.55
C THR A 408 -19.25 6.83 -3.72
N VAL A 409 -18.45 5.91 -4.21
CA VAL A 409 -17.58 6.13 -5.38
C VAL A 409 -18.13 5.35 -6.55
N THR A 410 -18.27 6.01 -7.71
CA THR A 410 -18.61 5.35 -8.97
C THR A 410 -17.33 5.03 -9.72
N LEU A 411 -17.10 3.75 -9.97
CA LEU A 411 -15.98 3.26 -10.75
C LEU A 411 -16.27 3.38 -12.26
N THR A 412 -15.21 3.40 -13.04
CA THR A 412 -15.23 3.39 -14.51
C THR A 412 -14.40 2.23 -15.04
N GLU A 413 -14.67 1.81 -16.27
CA GLU A 413 -13.91 0.74 -16.93
C GLU A 413 -12.42 1.06 -16.96
N GLY A 414 -11.58 0.07 -16.59
CA GLY A 414 -10.12 0.14 -16.69
C GLY A 414 -9.50 1.24 -15.84
N GLY A 415 -10.01 1.49 -14.65
CA GLY A 415 -9.57 2.59 -13.78
C GLY A 415 -8.25 2.36 -13.05
N ALA A 416 -7.71 1.14 -13.01
CA ALA A 416 -6.48 0.78 -12.30
C ALA A 416 -5.20 1.14 -13.06
#